data_3050d36acb707678f38994264f9de55c
#
_entry.id   3050d36acb707678f38994264f9de55c
#
_cell.length_a   1.000
_cell.length_b   1.000
_cell.length_c   1.000
_cell.angle_alpha   90.00
_cell.angle_beta   90.00
_cell.angle_gamma   90.00
#
_symmetry.space_group_name_H-M   'P 1'
#
loop_
_entity.id
_entity.type
_entity.pdbx_description
1 polymer ?
#
loop_
_entity_poly.entity_id
_entity_poly.type
_entity_poly.pdbx_seq_one_letter_code
_entity_poly.pdbx_strand_id
1 'polypeptide(L)'
;MKIIFIFLVLLVSCSEKKETEFLNTKFQKINYSLEYNYLDSIGKKIMPNSKYQYWAYSTYYERYGEGKISRTILKEGGDTLLKKNISEKFKPYGIFEGGHPSYRCNYVVTIENQKVKYIRTEDDFRNFIGEIDNLEEALLLAHTYGYQLDNELKASVYKLIENGYQLRLMKYHEYPPSKELIDIKITKDGFIKTQSLGVYKKGKEANE
;
A
#
# COMPACT_ATOMS: atom_id res chain seq x y z
N MET A 1 -54.73 -30.14 40.51
CA MET A 1 -53.28 -29.95 40.63
C MET A 1 -52.68 -29.94 39.22
N LYS A 2 -52.42 -28.76 38.64
CA LYS A 2 -51.92 -28.61 37.28
C LYS A 2 -50.43 -28.30 37.37
N ILE A 3 -49.60 -29.23 36.85
CA ILE A 3 -48.15 -29.10 36.80
C ILE A 3 -47.85 -28.32 35.53
N ILE A 4 -47.33 -27.10 35.68
CA ILE A 4 -46.84 -26.26 34.60
C ILE A 4 -45.36 -26.64 34.34
N PHE A 5 -45.08 -27.26 33.19
CA PHE A 5 -43.74 -27.50 32.72
C PHE A 5 -43.20 -26.21 32.08
N ILE A 6 -42.28 -25.55 32.75
CA ILE A 6 -41.56 -24.42 32.17
C ILE A 6 -40.41 -25.00 31.33
N PHE A 7 -40.56 -24.89 30.02
CA PHE A 7 -39.46 -25.18 29.08
C PHE A 7 -38.49 -24.00 29.07
N LEU A 8 -37.37 -24.18 29.74
CA LEU A 8 -36.26 -23.22 29.69
C LEU A 8 -35.50 -23.46 28.39
N VAL A 9 -35.79 -22.64 27.35
CA VAL A 9 -35.03 -22.64 26.10
C VAL A 9 -33.72 -21.93 26.35
N LEU A 10 -32.64 -22.67 26.51
CA LEU A 10 -31.26 -22.16 26.46
C LEU A 10 -30.95 -21.76 25.03
N LEU A 11 -31.09 -20.47 24.72
CA LEU A 11 -30.50 -19.87 23.55
C LEU A 11 -28.97 -19.82 23.77
N VAL A 12 -28.30 -20.88 23.39
CA VAL A 12 -26.85 -20.84 23.21
C VAL A 12 -26.56 -19.99 22.00
N SER A 13 -26.20 -18.73 22.25
CA SER A 13 -25.73 -17.79 21.24
C SER A 13 -24.45 -18.35 20.62
N CYS A 14 -24.56 -18.82 19.39
CA CYS A 14 -23.43 -19.13 18.53
C CYS A 14 -22.83 -17.82 17.99
N SER A 15 -22.10 -17.08 18.81
CA SER A 15 -21.33 -15.90 18.34
C SER A 15 -19.83 -16.00 18.60
N GLU A 16 -19.32 -17.18 18.95
CA GLU A 16 -17.89 -17.36 19.23
C GLU A 16 -17.20 -18.27 18.23
N LYS A 17 -17.07 -17.85 16.97
CA LYS A 17 -16.13 -18.54 16.03
C LYS A 17 -15.52 -17.65 14.96
N LYS A 18 -15.48 -16.34 15.13
CA LYS A 18 -14.74 -15.46 14.20
C LYS A 18 -13.46 -14.83 14.78
N GLU A 19 -13.18 -14.97 16.06
CA GLU A 19 -12.04 -14.31 16.70
C GLU A 19 -10.73 -15.11 16.75
N THR A 20 -10.72 -16.37 16.40
CA THR A 20 -9.55 -17.25 16.64
C THR A 20 -8.63 -17.46 15.45
N GLU A 21 -8.92 -16.93 14.26
CA GLU A 21 -8.04 -17.03 13.09
C GLU A 21 -6.91 -15.97 13.04
N PHE A 22 -6.96 -14.95 13.89
CA PHE A 22 -6.06 -13.78 13.77
C PHE A 22 -4.77 -13.84 14.58
N LEU A 23 -4.49 -14.90 15.31
CA LEU A 23 -3.29 -14.99 16.12
C LEU A 23 -2.19 -15.85 15.48
N ASN A 24 -1.90 -15.62 14.19
CA ASN A 24 -0.63 -16.09 13.68
C ASN A 24 0.47 -15.14 14.15
N THR A 25 1.03 -15.40 15.32
CA THR A 25 2.06 -14.58 15.97
C THR A 25 3.38 -14.55 15.20
N LYS A 26 3.53 -15.32 14.13
CA LYS A 26 4.75 -15.41 13.33
C LYS A 26 4.68 -14.50 12.13
N PHE A 27 5.77 -13.78 11.87
CA PHE A 27 5.94 -13.05 10.64
C PHE A 27 5.97 -14.00 9.43
N GLN A 28 5.27 -13.63 8.38
CA GLN A 28 5.24 -14.30 7.09
C GLN A 28 6.08 -13.49 6.09
N LYS A 29 6.69 -14.19 5.14
CA LYS A 29 7.44 -13.55 4.08
C LYS A 29 6.49 -12.86 3.09
N ILE A 30 6.85 -11.66 2.68
CA ILE A 30 6.18 -10.96 1.60
C ILE A 30 6.77 -11.46 0.28
N ASN A 31 5.97 -12.18 -0.50
CA ASN A 31 6.41 -12.83 -1.74
C ASN A 31 6.08 -11.96 -2.96
N TYR A 32 6.77 -10.84 -3.09
CA TYR A 32 6.80 -10.05 -4.33
C TYR A 32 8.20 -10.11 -4.92
N SER A 33 8.27 -10.33 -6.24
CA SER A 33 9.52 -10.12 -6.97
C SER A 33 9.89 -8.66 -6.85
N LEU A 34 11.10 -8.38 -6.38
CA LEU A 34 11.66 -7.03 -6.30
C LEU A 34 12.21 -6.57 -7.67
N GLU A 35 11.84 -7.28 -8.73
CA GLU A 35 12.03 -6.78 -10.06
C GLU A 35 11.36 -5.42 -10.21
N TYR A 36 11.82 -4.68 -11.18
CA TYR A 36 11.55 -3.27 -11.46
C TYR A 36 10.08 -2.82 -11.38
N ASN A 37 9.13 -3.75 -11.22
CA ASN A 37 7.69 -3.53 -11.34
C ASN A 37 6.86 -4.00 -10.13
N TYR A 38 7.45 -4.23 -8.96
CA TYR A 38 6.66 -4.73 -7.83
C TYR A 38 5.51 -3.80 -7.43
N LEU A 39 5.69 -2.47 -7.55
CA LEU A 39 4.64 -1.48 -7.29
C LEU A 39 3.47 -1.62 -8.27
N ASP A 40 3.74 -2.00 -9.52
CA ASP A 40 2.68 -2.28 -10.50
C ASP A 40 1.85 -3.48 -10.05
N SER A 41 2.50 -4.51 -9.55
CA SER A 41 1.83 -5.73 -9.08
C SER A 41 0.98 -5.48 -7.84
N ILE A 42 1.51 -4.72 -6.89
CA ILE A 42 0.79 -4.35 -5.66
C ILE A 42 -0.39 -3.44 -6.00
N GLY A 43 -0.16 -2.41 -6.82
CA GLY A 43 -1.18 -1.43 -7.17
C GLY A 43 -2.37 -1.99 -7.93
N LYS A 44 -2.22 -3.14 -8.60
CA LYS A 44 -3.35 -3.85 -9.21
C LYS A 44 -4.37 -4.39 -8.20
N LYS A 45 -4.03 -4.44 -6.92
CA LYS A 45 -4.88 -5.02 -5.88
C LYS A 45 -5.55 -3.98 -4.97
N ILE A 46 -5.28 -2.68 -5.17
CA ILE A 46 -5.92 -1.63 -4.39
C ILE A 46 -7.44 -1.61 -4.62
N MET A 47 -8.17 -1.31 -3.57
CA MET A 47 -9.62 -1.23 -3.58
C MET A 47 -10.07 -0.01 -2.77
N PRO A 48 -10.09 1.19 -3.38
CA PRO A 48 -10.44 2.38 -2.63
C PRO A 48 -11.87 2.32 -2.12
N ASN A 49 -12.05 2.64 -0.84
CA ASN A 49 -13.37 2.66 -0.19
C ASN A 49 -14.18 3.93 -0.51
N SER A 50 -13.54 4.93 -1.10
CA SER A 50 -14.16 6.20 -1.39
C SER A 50 -15.03 6.13 -2.64
N LYS A 51 -16.10 6.93 -2.66
CA LYS A 51 -17.05 7.00 -3.77
C LYS A 51 -16.58 7.97 -4.86
N TYR A 52 -15.45 7.68 -5.47
CA TYR A 52 -14.98 8.43 -6.62
C TYR A 52 -15.85 8.13 -7.85
N GLN A 53 -16.16 9.18 -8.64
CA GLN A 53 -16.84 9.00 -9.92
C GLN A 53 -15.96 8.17 -10.89
N TYR A 54 -14.65 8.40 -10.82
CA TYR A 54 -13.64 7.62 -11.52
C TYR A 54 -12.32 7.69 -10.75
N TRP A 55 -11.54 6.62 -10.80
CA TRP A 55 -10.18 6.60 -10.32
C TRP A 55 -9.32 5.64 -11.14
N ALA A 56 -8.03 5.90 -11.20
CA ALA A 56 -7.06 5.01 -11.82
C ALA A 56 -5.73 5.02 -11.08
N TYR A 57 -5.16 3.83 -10.89
CA TYR A 57 -3.77 3.61 -10.53
C TYR A 57 -3.01 3.31 -11.81
N SER A 58 -1.98 4.09 -12.09
CA SER A 58 -1.32 4.11 -13.40
C SER A 58 0.19 4.24 -13.26
N THR A 59 0.90 3.79 -14.28
CA THR A 59 2.33 4.03 -14.46
C THR A 59 2.56 5.10 -15.51
N TYR A 60 3.44 6.03 -15.23
CA TYR A 60 4.04 6.95 -16.17
C TYR A 60 5.51 6.58 -16.37
N TYR A 61 5.93 6.54 -17.60
CA TYR A 61 7.32 6.28 -17.97
C TYR A 61 7.76 7.25 -19.06
N GLU A 62 8.89 7.90 -18.85
CA GLU A 62 9.51 8.81 -19.82
C GLU A 62 11.00 8.43 -19.97
N ARG A 63 11.41 8.11 -21.19
CA ARG A 63 12.81 7.81 -21.49
C ARG A 63 13.53 9.09 -21.84
N TYR A 64 14.53 9.44 -21.04
CA TYR A 64 15.34 10.63 -21.29
C TYR A 64 16.05 10.57 -22.65
N GLY A 65 16.00 11.70 -23.37
CA GLY A 65 16.64 11.84 -24.67
C GLY A 65 15.88 11.29 -25.87
N GLU A 66 14.83 10.49 -25.66
CA GLU A 66 14.04 9.93 -26.76
C GLU A 66 12.66 10.57 -26.93
N GLY A 67 12.24 11.39 -25.98
CA GLY A 67 10.90 12.00 -25.98
C GLY A 67 9.73 10.98 -25.94
N LYS A 68 10.05 9.70 -25.69
CA LYS A 68 9.04 8.65 -25.62
C LYS A 68 8.39 8.65 -24.25
N ILE A 69 7.08 8.85 -24.24
CA ILE A 69 6.24 8.80 -23.07
C ILE A 69 5.30 7.61 -23.19
N SER A 70 5.19 6.85 -22.11
CA SER A 70 4.22 5.76 -21.98
C SER A 70 3.40 5.95 -20.72
N ARG A 71 2.09 5.72 -20.83
CA ARG A 71 1.15 5.70 -19.71
C ARG A 71 0.36 4.42 -19.75
N THR A 72 0.34 3.71 -18.65
CA THR A 72 -0.37 2.44 -18.54
C THR A 72 -1.28 2.48 -17.33
N ILE A 73 -2.56 2.29 -17.55
CA ILE A 73 -3.53 2.08 -16.47
C ILE A 73 -3.37 0.64 -15.99
N LEU A 74 -3.04 0.47 -14.72
CA LEU A 74 -2.85 -0.83 -14.09
C LEU A 74 -4.13 -1.33 -13.44
N LYS A 75 -4.90 -0.40 -12.86
CA LYS A 75 -6.22 -0.65 -12.31
C LYS A 75 -7.06 0.63 -12.34
N GLU A 76 -8.33 0.48 -12.57
CA GLU A 76 -9.27 1.59 -12.57
C GLU A 76 -10.64 1.15 -12.04
N GLY A 77 -11.45 2.12 -11.63
CA GLY A 77 -12.82 1.90 -11.19
C GLY A 77 -13.70 3.14 -11.38
N GLY A 78 -15.01 2.96 -11.26
CA GLY A 78 -16.00 4.02 -11.50
C GLY A 78 -16.38 4.14 -12.99
N ASP A 79 -16.86 5.32 -13.39
CA ASP A 79 -17.31 5.58 -14.76
C ASP A 79 -16.11 5.86 -15.68
N THR A 80 -15.75 4.86 -16.49
CA THR A 80 -14.61 4.93 -17.42
C THR A 80 -14.79 5.95 -18.53
N LEU A 81 -16.01 6.44 -18.80
CA LEU A 81 -16.26 7.50 -19.78
C LEU A 81 -15.64 8.83 -19.34
N LEU A 82 -15.45 9.02 -18.04
CA LEU A 82 -14.82 10.22 -17.49
C LEU A 82 -13.31 10.28 -17.75
N LYS A 83 -12.67 9.20 -18.16
CA LYS A 83 -11.24 9.14 -18.48
C LYS A 83 -10.81 10.22 -19.48
N LYS A 84 -11.67 10.57 -20.44
CA LYS A 84 -11.42 11.63 -21.41
C LYS A 84 -11.15 13.02 -20.79
N ASN A 85 -11.58 13.22 -19.55
CA ASN A 85 -11.37 14.47 -18.82
C ASN A 85 -9.94 14.60 -18.26
N ILE A 86 -9.17 13.49 -18.25
CA ILE A 86 -7.80 13.48 -17.76
C ILE A 86 -6.89 13.97 -18.87
N SER A 87 -6.15 15.07 -18.61
CA SER A 87 -5.22 15.63 -19.58
C SER A 87 -4.02 14.70 -19.80
N GLU A 88 -3.81 14.28 -21.04
CA GLU A 88 -2.62 13.51 -21.43
C GLU A 88 -1.32 14.35 -21.42
N LYS A 89 -1.45 15.69 -21.52
CA LYS A 89 -0.31 16.61 -21.54
C LYS A 89 0.31 16.83 -20.16
N PHE A 90 -0.39 16.45 -19.10
CA PHE A 90 0.09 16.64 -17.75
C PHE A 90 1.12 15.56 -17.38
N LYS A 91 2.34 15.99 -16.98
CA LYS A 91 3.33 15.09 -16.41
C LYS A 91 2.93 14.80 -14.97
N PRO A 92 2.53 13.57 -14.63
CA PRO A 92 2.21 13.24 -13.26
C PRO A 92 3.49 13.26 -12.42
N TYR A 93 3.43 13.92 -11.27
CA TYR A 93 4.36 13.68 -10.18
C TYR A 93 3.72 12.62 -9.32
N GLY A 94 4.34 11.44 -9.27
CA GLY A 94 3.83 10.33 -8.50
C GLY A 94 4.27 10.41 -7.04
N ILE A 95 3.56 9.73 -6.17
CA ILE A 95 4.01 9.46 -4.80
C ILE A 95 5.05 8.32 -4.82
N PHE A 96 5.05 7.53 -5.88
CA PHE A 96 5.88 6.34 -6.04
C PHE A 96 6.86 6.59 -7.19
N GLU A 97 7.92 7.32 -6.91
CA GLU A 97 8.97 7.60 -7.89
C GLU A 97 10.05 6.53 -7.86
N GLY A 98 10.63 6.24 -9.01
CA GLY A 98 11.71 5.27 -9.15
C GLY A 98 12.59 5.50 -10.35
N GLY A 99 13.87 5.39 -10.14
CA GLY A 99 14.91 4.93 -11.04
C GLY A 99 15.45 5.83 -12.14
N HIS A 100 16.77 5.87 -12.24
CA HIS A 100 17.59 6.35 -13.36
C HIS A 100 17.90 5.18 -14.31
N PRO A 101 18.04 5.36 -15.64
CA PRO A 101 18.20 6.60 -16.42
C PRO A 101 16.88 7.15 -17.04
N SER A 102 15.75 6.77 -16.56
CA SER A 102 14.46 7.21 -17.06
C SER A 102 13.59 7.67 -15.88
N TYR A 103 12.69 8.60 -16.13
CA TYR A 103 11.70 8.96 -15.14
C TYR A 103 10.55 7.95 -15.19
N ARG A 104 10.29 7.30 -14.06
CA ARG A 104 9.16 6.40 -13.87
C ARG A 104 8.48 6.75 -12.56
N CYS A 105 7.17 6.83 -12.57
CA CYS A 105 6.39 6.91 -11.35
C CYS A 105 5.09 6.12 -11.48
N ASN A 106 4.61 5.62 -10.36
CA ASN A 106 3.24 5.19 -10.23
C ASN A 106 2.44 6.34 -9.60
N TYR A 107 1.24 6.54 -10.06
CA TYR A 107 0.39 7.64 -9.60
C TYR A 107 -1.07 7.22 -9.56
N VAL A 108 -1.82 7.93 -8.74
CA VAL A 108 -3.27 7.81 -8.68
C VAL A 108 -3.90 9.11 -9.19
N VAL A 109 -4.90 8.95 -10.03
CA VAL A 109 -5.79 10.04 -10.45
C VAL A 109 -7.22 9.71 -10.06
N THR A 110 -7.95 10.68 -9.55
CA THR A 110 -9.36 10.56 -9.19
C THR A 110 -10.18 11.64 -9.89
N ILE A 111 -11.46 11.37 -10.10
CA ILE A 111 -12.45 12.35 -10.52
C ILE A 111 -13.58 12.34 -9.51
N GLU A 112 -13.80 13.49 -8.90
CA GLU A 112 -14.88 13.75 -7.96
C GLU A 112 -15.52 15.11 -8.29
N ASN A 113 -16.85 15.17 -8.37
CA ASN A 113 -17.60 16.37 -8.75
C ASN A 113 -17.05 17.00 -10.05
N GLN A 114 -16.75 16.17 -11.05
CA GLN A 114 -16.16 16.54 -12.34
C GLN A 114 -14.74 17.16 -12.26
N LYS A 115 -14.13 17.20 -11.08
CA LYS A 115 -12.76 17.71 -10.89
C LYS A 115 -11.76 16.57 -10.89
N VAL A 116 -10.72 16.73 -11.71
CA VAL A 116 -9.58 15.79 -11.73
C VAL A 116 -8.61 16.17 -10.61
N LYS A 117 -8.25 15.20 -9.79
CA LYS A 117 -7.23 15.34 -8.74
C LYS A 117 -6.18 14.22 -8.88
N TYR A 118 -4.91 14.60 -8.80
CA TYR A 118 -3.80 13.68 -8.66
C TYR A 118 -3.43 13.53 -7.19
N ILE A 119 -3.32 12.31 -6.73
CA ILE A 119 -2.90 11.99 -5.36
C ILE A 119 -1.39 12.20 -5.27
N ARG A 120 -0.92 13.07 -4.36
CA ARG A 120 0.47 13.51 -4.29
C ARG A 120 1.11 13.44 -2.92
N THR A 121 0.31 13.25 -1.87
CA THR A 121 0.77 13.19 -0.50
C THR A 121 0.33 11.89 0.16
N GLU A 122 0.99 11.52 1.22
CA GLU A 122 0.66 10.35 2.04
C GLU A 122 -0.76 10.45 2.58
N ASP A 123 -1.18 11.63 3.03
CA ASP A 123 -2.53 11.88 3.52
C ASP A 123 -3.57 11.78 2.42
N ASP A 124 -3.29 12.29 1.23
CA ASP A 124 -4.16 12.13 0.08
C ASP A 124 -4.31 10.65 -0.29
N PHE A 125 -3.20 9.88 -0.24
CA PHE A 125 -3.23 8.46 -0.55
C PHE A 125 -4.01 7.67 0.50
N ARG A 126 -3.80 7.96 1.78
CA ARG A 126 -4.57 7.37 2.87
C ARG A 126 -6.07 7.65 2.71
N ASN A 127 -6.44 8.90 2.42
CA ASN A 127 -7.81 9.27 2.16
C ASN A 127 -8.40 8.59 0.92
N PHE A 128 -7.57 8.36 -0.11
CA PHE A 128 -7.98 7.65 -1.32
C PHE A 128 -8.26 6.17 -1.04
N ILE A 129 -7.40 5.49 -0.32
CA ILE A 129 -7.63 4.09 0.07
C ILE A 129 -8.81 4.02 1.05
N GLY A 130 -8.85 4.89 2.07
CA GLY A 130 -9.82 4.83 3.15
C GLY A 130 -9.46 3.73 4.15
N GLU A 131 -10.20 2.63 4.17
CA GLU A 131 -9.87 1.48 5.03
C GLU A 131 -8.81 0.59 4.36
N ILE A 132 -7.83 0.14 5.14
CA ILE A 132 -6.80 -0.79 4.69
C ILE A 132 -7.35 -2.22 4.77
N ASP A 133 -7.78 -2.76 3.64
CA ASP A 133 -8.46 -4.04 3.55
C ASP A 133 -7.52 -5.22 3.25
N ASN A 134 -6.34 -4.93 2.69
CA ASN A 134 -5.40 -5.96 2.26
C ASN A 134 -3.94 -5.54 2.48
N LEU A 135 -3.04 -6.52 2.38
CA LEU A 135 -1.61 -6.32 2.58
C LEU A 135 -1.01 -5.34 1.56
N GLU A 136 -1.50 -5.36 0.33
CA GLU A 136 -1.01 -4.55 -0.76
C GLU A 136 -1.26 -3.06 -0.51
N GLU A 137 -2.40 -2.71 0.04
CA GLU A 137 -2.72 -1.34 0.46
C GLU A 137 -1.83 -0.88 1.61
N ALA A 138 -1.60 -1.76 2.60
CA ALA A 138 -0.68 -1.48 3.68
C ALA A 138 0.76 -1.26 3.17
N LEU A 139 1.20 -2.06 2.19
CA LEU A 139 2.52 -1.92 1.56
C LEU A 139 2.65 -0.62 0.77
N LEU A 140 1.63 -0.27 -0.02
CA LEU A 140 1.64 0.99 -0.77
C LEU A 140 1.63 2.19 0.17
N LEU A 141 0.82 2.16 1.22
CA LEU A 141 0.82 3.22 2.22
C LEU A 141 2.18 3.33 2.92
N ALA A 142 2.82 2.21 3.30
CA ALA A 142 4.16 2.24 3.85
C ALA A 142 5.19 2.82 2.87
N HIS A 143 5.03 2.51 1.57
CA HIS A 143 5.92 3.00 0.54
C HIS A 143 5.85 4.53 0.36
N THR A 144 4.68 5.15 0.54
CA THR A 144 4.56 6.63 0.50
C THR A 144 5.41 7.32 1.58
N TYR A 145 5.68 6.62 2.69
CA TYR A 145 6.58 7.09 3.76
C TYR A 145 8.06 6.69 3.56
N GLY A 146 8.41 6.17 2.36
CA GLY A 146 9.77 5.78 2.01
C GLY A 146 10.20 4.40 2.51
N TYR A 147 9.27 3.57 3.01
CA TYR A 147 9.58 2.21 3.41
C TYR A 147 9.41 1.25 2.24
N GLN A 148 10.40 0.40 2.01
CA GLN A 148 10.47 -0.46 0.82
C GLN A 148 10.68 -1.92 1.18
N LEU A 149 10.31 -2.81 0.27
CA LEU A 149 10.72 -4.21 0.32
C LEU A 149 12.22 -4.32 0.06
N ASP A 150 12.87 -5.30 0.66
CA ASP A 150 14.26 -5.63 0.41
C ASP A 150 14.44 -7.11 0.07
N ASN A 151 15.46 -7.42 -0.71
CA ASN A 151 15.86 -8.80 -1.04
C ASN A 151 16.37 -9.57 0.18
N GLU A 152 16.79 -8.86 1.22
CA GLU A 152 17.26 -9.49 2.44
C GLU A 152 16.06 -9.88 3.31
N LEU A 153 15.98 -11.14 3.70
CA LEU A 153 14.82 -11.76 4.36
C LEU A 153 14.33 -11.04 5.64
N LYS A 154 15.15 -10.18 6.23
CA LYS A 154 14.80 -9.43 7.44
C LYS A 154 13.80 -8.30 7.20
N ALA A 155 13.78 -7.73 5.99
CA ALA A 155 13.07 -6.51 5.66
C ALA A 155 11.97 -6.71 4.61
N SER A 156 11.30 -7.82 4.61
CA SER A 156 10.18 -8.09 3.70
C SER A 156 9.26 -9.13 4.33
N VAL A 157 8.76 -8.82 5.53
CA VAL A 157 7.86 -9.70 6.26
C VAL A 157 6.69 -8.94 6.86
N TYR A 158 5.59 -9.64 7.08
CA TYR A 158 4.39 -9.09 7.69
C TYR A 158 3.74 -10.08 8.64
N LYS A 159 2.87 -9.57 9.48
CA LYS A 159 1.85 -10.34 10.19
C LYS A 159 0.58 -9.52 10.34
N LEU A 160 -0.54 -10.22 10.42
CA LEU A 160 -1.80 -9.63 10.80
C LEU A 160 -1.78 -9.31 12.30
N ILE A 161 -2.36 -8.19 12.68
CA ILE A 161 -2.64 -7.79 14.05
C ILE A 161 -4.14 -7.51 14.16
N GLU A 162 -4.67 -7.40 15.38
CA GLU A 162 -6.11 -7.23 15.63
C GLU A 162 -6.76 -6.12 14.79
N ASN A 163 -6.07 -5.01 14.59
CA ASN A 163 -6.58 -3.87 13.82
C ASN A 163 -5.61 -3.47 12.69
N GLY A 164 -5.26 -4.41 11.81
CA GLY A 164 -4.46 -4.10 10.63
C GLY A 164 -3.23 -4.99 10.45
N TYR A 165 -2.08 -4.38 10.13
CA TYR A 165 -0.86 -5.06 9.74
C TYR A 165 0.34 -4.60 10.55
N GLN A 166 1.25 -5.53 10.87
CA GLN A 166 2.61 -5.21 11.31
C GLN A 166 3.58 -5.69 10.23
N LEU A 167 4.38 -4.75 9.72
CA LEU A 167 5.33 -4.98 8.64
C LEU A 167 6.75 -4.79 9.18
N ARG A 168 7.72 -5.47 8.58
CA ARG A 168 9.14 -5.13 8.71
C ARG A 168 9.69 -4.84 7.34
N LEU A 169 10.02 -3.57 7.09
CA LEU A 169 10.47 -3.07 5.80
C LEU A 169 11.79 -2.34 5.93
N MET A 170 12.43 -2.12 4.80
CA MET A 170 13.67 -1.37 4.69
C MET A 170 13.39 0.13 4.58
N LYS A 171 14.21 0.93 5.27
CA LYS A 171 14.45 2.33 4.95
C LYS A 171 15.84 2.49 4.40
N TYR A 172 15.95 3.05 3.20
CA TYR A 172 17.24 3.36 2.60
C TYR A 172 17.70 4.76 3.01
N HIS A 173 18.96 4.90 3.38
CA HIS A 173 19.62 6.16 3.64
C HIS A 173 20.71 6.37 2.59
N GLU A 174 20.77 7.57 2.01
CA GLU A 174 21.71 7.88 0.92
C GLU A 174 23.10 8.24 1.46
N TYR A 175 23.16 8.95 2.59
CA TYR A 175 24.40 9.48 3.13
C TYR A 175 24.51 9.28 4.65
N PRO A 176 25.42 8.41 5.14
CA PRO A 176 26.13 7.39 4.37
C PRO A 176 25.15 6.30 3.87
N PRO A 177 25.45 5.66 2.71
CA PRO A 177 24.58 4.63 2.16
C PRO A 177 24.35 3.53 3.19
N SER A 178 23.10 3.29 3.54
CA SER A 178 22.76 2.25 4.52
C SER A 178 21.32 1.79 4.40
N LYS A 179 21.07 0.59 4.91
CA LYS A 179 19.72 0.01 5.02
C LYS A 179 19.37 -0.19 6.47
N GLU A 180 18.25 0.35 6.87
CA GLU A 180 17.71 0.27 8.22
C GLU A 180 16.44 -0.59 8.21
N LEU A 181 16.31 -1.46 9.21
CA LEU A 181 15.11 -2.26 9.41
C LEU A 181 14.12 -1.47 10.25
N ILE A 182 12.92 -1.30 9.74
CA ILE A 182 11.83 -0.60 10.41
C ILE A 182 10.69 -1.56 10.71
N ASP A 183 10.25 -1.59 11.95
CA ASP A 183 9.01 -2.22 12.38
C ASP A 183 7.87 -1.20 12.25
N ILE A 184 6.84 -1.55 11.49
CA ILE A 184 5.77 -0.63 11.09
C ILE A 184 4.45 -1.28 11.49
N LYS A 185 3.64 -0.57 12.25
CA LYS A 185 2.24 -0.95 12.50
C LYS A 185 1.33 -0.02 11.73
N ILE A 186 0.45 -0.59 10.94
CA ILE A 186 -0.55 0.12 10.14
C ILE A 186 -1.92 -0.38 10.58
N THR A 187 -2.75 0.52 11.08
CA THR A 187 -4.13 0.21 11.45
C THR A 187 -5.04 0.24 10.23
N LYS A 188 -6.23 -0.32 10.34
CA LYS A 188 -7.21 -0.34 9.25
C LYS A 188 -7.60 1.06 8.77
N ASP A 189 -7.61 2.06 9.65
CA ASP A 189 -7.83 3.46 9.30
C ASP A 189 -6.58 4.18 8.74
N GLY A 190 -5.52 3.41 8.45
CA GLY A 190 -4.31 3.92 7.83
C GLY A 190 -3.38 4.71 8.76
N PHE A 191 -3.58 4.65 10.09
CA PHE A 191 -2.60 5.24 11.01
C PHE A 191 -1.32 4.41 11.04
N ILE A 192 -0.16 5.09 10.94
CA ILE A 192 1.16 4.45 10.92
C ILE A 192 1.94 4.76 12.19
N LYS A 193 2.45 3.72 12.83
CA LYS A 193 3.43 3.83 13.93
C LYS A 193 4.68 3.04 13.55
N THR A 194 5.85 3.66 13.68
CA THR A 194 7.12 3.07 13.28
C THR A 194 8.11 3.00 14.42
N GLN A 195 9.01 2.02 14.35
CA GLN A 195 10.12 1.84 15.27
C GLN A 195 11.33 1.33 14.50
N SER A 196 12.46 2.01 14.63
CA SER A 196 13.74 1.50 14.12
C SER A 196 14.17 0.25 14.86
N LEU A 197 14.60 -0.76 14.13
CA LEU A 197 15.26 -1.96 14.65
C LEU A 197 16.77 -1.95 14.37
N GLY A 198 17.28 -0.82 13.84
CA GLY A 198 18.68 -0.56 13.58
C GLY A 198 19.13 -0.82 12.15
N VAL A 199 20.31 -0.31 11.85
CA VAL A 199 20.98 -0.47 10.55
C VAL A 199 21.52 -1.89 10.44
N TYR A 200 21.14 -2.63 9.41
CA TYR A 200 21.58 -4.01 9.17
C TYR A 200 22.56 -4.13 8.00
N LYS A 201 22.68 -3.10 7.17
CA LYS A 201 23.66 -3.04 6.08
C LYS A 201 24.18 -1.62 5.92
N LYS A 202 25.49 -1.47 5.92
CA LYS A 202 26.19 -0.24 5.58
C LYS A 202 26.75 -0.35 4.17
N GLY A 203 26.58 0.67 3.36
CA GLY A 203 27.27 0.79 2.08
C GLY A 203 28.77 1.02 2.32
N LYS A 204 29.58 0.80 1.28
CA LYS A 204 30.96 1.25 1.30
C LYS A 204 30.95 2.77 1.20
N GLU A 205 31.62 3.43 2.12
CA GLU A 205 31.96 4.84 1.95
C GLU A 205 32.75 4.92 0.63
N ALA A 206 32.38 5.87 -0.24
CA ALA A 206 33.23 6.21 -1.35
C ALA A 206 34.53 6.71 -0.73
N ASN A 207 35.62 5.95 -0.83
CA ASN A 207 36.92 6.41 -0.45
C ASN A 207 37.21 7.65 -1.27
N GLU A 208 37.42 8.75 -0.58
CA GLU A 208 37.94 10.00 -1.13
C GLU A 208 39.24 9.77 -1.92
#